data_7fa76e729488ffe85f68e2781e5b09d4
#
_entry.id   7fa76e729488ffe85f68e2781e5b09d4
#
_cell.length_a   1.000
_cell.length_b   1.000
_cell.length_c   1.000
_cell.angle_alpha   90.00
_cell.angle_beta   90.00
_cell.angle_gamma   90.00
#
_symmetry.space_group_name_H-M   'P 1'
#
loop_
_entity.id
_entity.type
_entity.pdbx_description
1 polymer ?
#
loop_
_entity_poly.entity_id
_entity_poly.type
_entity_poly.pdbx_seq_one_letter_code
_entity_poly.pdbx_strand_id
1 'polypeptide(L)'
;MTIFTVYVNCVHLLKTMIPQQLRPKDKKNHVKDCTDNTCPNCGHQELSTFYEVQNVPVHSCLMLPSQQEALDFPCGDIVLGFCHHCGFITNTAYDAKVAAYAPNYEDQQSFSPTFNKFALNLAHRLIEKYDLHDKDIVEIGCSKGDFLLLMCELGHNRGVGIDPSVVTGRVLSEANDRVRFIQEYYSEHHTEYVGDFICCRHTLEHIHPTAEFVSTVRRSIGSRTHTAIFFEIPCTSRILTDLAFEDIYYEHCSYFTPGSLARLFRSCGFEVTDLYRAYGEQYLLIEARPVATSSTQIHPLEESIAQMKEDINHFVTHINGKLEQWRNHLHQTQQQGKRVVIWGSGSKCVAFLTTLNIPDSIQYIVDINPYRHGKFIPGLGKEIMSPEFLKAYQPDQVIVMNPIYSQEIKGMLDQMGVNPEIIPLG
;
A
#
# COMPACT_ATOMS: atom_id res chain seq x y z
N MET A 1 -52.43 8.59 3.57
CA MET A 1 -52.07 9.18 2.25
C MET A 1 -50.93 10.14 2.49
N THR A 2 -49.83 10.01 1.80
CA THR A 2 -48.62 10.85 1.85
C THR A 2 -47.47 10.34 2.75
N ILE A 3 -46.80 9.22 2.39
CA ILE A 3 -45.44 8.88 2.78
C ILE A 3 -44.71 8.07 1.67
N PHE A 4 -45.24 8.00 0.44
CA PHE A 4 -44.68 7.16 -0.62
C PHE A 4 -44.00 7.93 -1.78
N THR A 5 -43.78 9.25 -1.67
CA THR A 5 -43.29 10.05 -2.82
C THR A 5 -41.89 10.62 -2.67
N VAL A 6 -41.13 10.28 -1.62
CA VAL A 6 -39.75 10.81 -1.41
C VAL A 6 -38.66 9.82 -1.79
N TYR A 7 -38.97 8.53 -2.03
CA TYR A 7 -37.94 7.50 -2.28
C TYR A 7 -37.56 7.30 -3.76
N VAL A 8 -38.24 7.94 -4.72
CA VAL A 8 -38.01 7.71 -6.16
C VAL A 8 -37.01 8.74 -6.76
N ASN A 9 -36.77 9.88 -6.11
CA ASN A 9 -35.90 10.92 -6.67
C ASN A 9 -34.42 10.85 -6.25
N CYS A 10 -34.03 9.99 -5.30
CA CYS A 10 -32.62 9.83 -4.92
C CYS A 10 -31.83 8.86 -5.82
N VAL A 11 -32.48 7.98 -6.54
CA VAL A 11 -31.80 6.98 -7.40
C VAL A 11 -31.37 7.58 -8.76
N HIS A 12 -31.92 8.73 -9.14
CA HIS A 12 -31.59 9.36 -10.43
C HIS A 12 -30.42 10.36 -10.35
N LEU A 13 -30.04 10.80 -9.16
CA LEU A 13 -28.92 11.73 -8.95
C LEU A 13 -27.56 11.05 -8.76
N LEU A 14 -27.53 9.75 -8.47
CA LEU A 14 -26.28 8.98 -8.35
C LEU A 14 -25.71 8.48 -9.69
N LYS A 15 -26.46 8.61 -10.79
CA LYS A 15 -25.97 8.23 -12.13
C LYS A 15 -25.16 9.29 -12.86
N THR A 16 -24.98 10.48 -12.29
CA THR A 16 -24.32 11.60 -12.97
C THR A 16 -22.96 12.00 -12.39
N MET A 17 -22.42 11.26 -11.41
CA MET A 17 -21.12 11.55 -10.81
C MET A 17 -19.98 10.58 -11.16
N ILE A 18 -20.15 9.75 -12.18
CA ILE A 18 -19.01 9.09 -12.85
C ILE A 18 -18.51 10.08 -13.91
N PRO A 19 -17.25 10.50 -13.85
CA PRO A 19 -16.70 11.35 -14.92
C PRO A 19 -16.90 10.68 -16.27
N GLN A 20 -17.51 11.37 -17.23
CA GLN A 20 -17.82 10.87 -18.61
C GLN A 20 -16.58 10.43 -19.41
N GLN A 21 -15.39 10.40 -18.79
CA GLN A 21 -14.11 10.06 -19.42
C GLN A 21 -13.70 8.59 -19.30
N LEU A 22 -14.47 7.76 -18.59
CA LEU A 22 -14.18 6.32 -18.42
C LEU A 22 -15.07 5.42 -19.30
N ARG A 23 -15.36 5.79 -20.54
CA ARG A 23 -15.94 4.86 -21.50
C ARG A 23 -14.82 4.13 -22.25
N PRO A 24 -14.89 2.80 -22.41
CA PRO A 24 -13.89 2.05 -23.15
C PRO A 24 -13.83 2.58 -24.60
N LYS A 25 -12.73 3.16 -24.99
CA LYS A 25 -12.38 3.38 -26.38
C LYS A 25 -11.56 2.19 -26.86
N ASP A 26 -11.89 1.75 -28.07
CA ASP A 26 -11.30 0.65 -28.81
C ASP A 26 -9.86 0.31 -28.46
N LYS A 27 -9.61 -1.00 -28.30
CA LYS A 27 -8.26 -1.62 -28.20
C LYS A 27 -7.41 -1.20 -29.38
N LYS A 28 -6.73 -0.08 -29.28
CA LYS A 28 -5.57 0.27 -30.11
C LYS A 28 -4.39 0.44 -29.17
N ASN A 29 -3.40 -0.43 -29.37
CA ASN A 29 -2.08 -0.35 -28.76
C ASN A 29 -1.56 1.08 -28.85
N HIS A 30 -1.65 1.85 -27.77
CA HIS A 30 -0.88 3.07 -27.60
C HIS A 30 0.34 2.72 -26.75
N VAL A 31 1.39 2.25 -27.41
CA VAL A 31 2.75 2.45 -26.90
C VAL A 31 2.94 3.97 -26.89
N LYS A 32 2.77 4.59 -25.72
CA LYS A 32 3.20 5.96 -25.50
C LYS A 32 4.72 5.94 -25.44
N ASP A 33 5.36 6.70 -26.32
CA ASP A 33 6.73 7.15 -26.15
C ASP A 33 6.85 7.86 -24.80
N CYS A 34 7.19 7.12 -23.74
CA CYS A 34 7.62 7.69 -22.47
C CYS A 34 9.07 8.15 -22.64
N THR A 35 9.26 9.35 -23.17
CA THR A 35 10.58 9.93 -23.45
C THR A 35 11.21 10.63 -22.26
N ASP A 36 10.63 10.59 -21.06
CA ASP A 36 11.24 11.17 -19.87
C ASP A 36 11.81 10.06 -18.96
N ASN A 37 13.07 9.68 -19.25
CA ASN A 37 13.83 8.67 -18.50
C ASN A 37 14.51 9.30 -17.25
N THR A 38 13.85 10.30 -16.64
CA THR A 38 14.37 11.07 -15.52
C THR A 38 13.92 10.46 -14.20
N CYS A 39 14.84 10.24 -13.28
CA CYS A 39 14.55 9.72 -11.95
C CYS A 39 13.75 10.76 -11.14
N PRO A 40 12.51 10.45 -10.70
CA PRO A 40 11.67 11.38 -9.95
C PRO A 40 12.22 11.67 -8.54
N ASN A 41 13.19 10.86 -8.06
CA ASN A 41 13.81 10.99 -6.76
C ASN A 41 15.04 11.91 -6.74
N CYS A 42 15.80 12.00 -7.82
CA CYS A 42 17.04 12.81 -7.84
C CYS A 42 17.26 13.63 -9.13
N GLY A 43 16.37 13.55 -10.11
CA GLY A 43 16.47 14.27 -11.36
C GLY A 43 17.53 13.74 -12.33
N HIS A 44 18.26 12.66 -11.99
CA HIS A 44 19.26 12.09 -12.91
C HIS A 44 18.58 11.37 -14.06
N GLN A 45 19.14 11.50 -15.26
CA GLN A 45 18.69 10.76 -16.45
C GLN A 45 19.31 9.36 -16.45
N GLU A 46 18.72 8.42 -17.18
CA GLU A 46 19.13 7.02 -17.29
C GLU A 46 18.63 6.12 -16.16
N LEU A 47 17.41 5.65 -16.31
CA LEU A 47 16.86 4.53 -15.57
C LEU A 47 17.06 3.24 -16.38
N SER A 48 17.59 2.19 -15.75
CA SER A 48 17.73 0.88 -16.38
C SER A 48 16.57 -0.02 -16.00
N THR A 49 15.75 -0.43 -16.98
CA THR A 49 14.67 -1.39 -16.76
C THR A 49 15.23 -2.77 -16.41
N PHE A 50 14.62 -3.44 -15.42
CA PHE A 50 15.05 -4.77 -14.99
C PHE A 50 13.91 -5.77 -14.75
N TYR A 51 12.65 -5.30 -14.62
CA TYR A 51 11.51 -6.18 -14.40
C TYR A 51 10.24 -5.58 -15.01
N GLU A 52 9.40 -6.44 -15.62
CA GLU A 52 8.17 -6.02 -16.28
C GLU A 52 7.03 -7.00 -15.99
N VAL A 53 5.84 -6.45 -15.74
CA VAL A 53 4.57 -7.21 -15.69
C VAL A 53 3.53 -6.43 -16.48
N GLN A 54 2.90 -7.08 -17.45
CA GLN A 54 1.95 -6.44 -18.34
C GLN A 54 0.51 -6.66 -17.88
N ASN A 55 -0.35 -5.68 -18.22
CA ASN A 55 -1.80 -5.77 -18.09
C ASN A 55 -2.27 -6.13 -16.67
N VAL A 56 -1.75 -5.43 -15.66
CA VAL A 56 -2.19 -5.56 -14.27
C VAL A 56 -3.23 -4.49 -13.93
N PRO A 57 -4.20 -4.76 -13.01
CA PRO A 57 -5.16 -3.76 -12.57
C PRO A 57 -4.46 -2.54 -11.98
N VAL A 58 -4.93 -1.33 -12.34
CA VAL A 58 -4.33 -0.09 -11.83
C VAL A 58 -4.64 0.20 -10.36
N HIS A 59 -5.62 -0.51 -9.78
CA HIS A 59 -5.91 -0.57 -8.35
C HIS A 59 -6.17 -1.99 -7.89
N SER A 60 -5.79 -2.30 -6.67
CA SER A 60 -5.96 -3.61 -6.04
C SER A 60 -6.98 -3.62 -4.89
N CYS A 61 -7.19 -2.48 -4.25
CA CYS A 61 -8.06 -2.36 -3.08
C CYS A 61 -9.34 -1.53 -3.33
N LEU A 62 -9.64 -1.15 -4.57
CA LEU A 62 -10.94 -0.58 -4.92
C LEU A 62 -12.00 -1.68 -4.94
N MET A 63 -13.01 -1.56 -4.06
CA MET A 63 -14.07 -2.55 -3.91
C MET A 63 -15.17 -2.33 -4.95
N LEU A 64 -15.30 -3.25 -5.91
CA LEU A 64 -16.24 -3.17 -7.01
C LEU A 64 -17.52 -3.93 -6.69
N PRO A 65 -18.71 -3.38 -7.06
CA PRO A 65 -19.99 -3.96 -6.67
C PRO A 65 -20.44 -5.13 -7.54
N SER A 66 -19.82 -5.33 -8.72
CA SER A 66 -20.19 -6.41 -9.64
C SER A 66 -18.96 -7.04 -10.30
N GLN A 67 -19.12 -8.30 -10.70
CA GLN A 67 -18.10 -9.04 -11.44
C GLN A 67 -17.73 -8.36 -12.76
N GLN A 68 -18.73 -7.86 -13.49
CA GLN A 68 -18.51 -7.23 -14.79
C GLN A 68 -17.68 -5.94 -14.66
N GLU A 69 -17.99 -5.09 -13.68
CA GLU A 69 -17.18 -3.89 -13.41
C GLU A 69 -15.75 -4.23 -13.03
N ALA A 70 -15.56 -5.34 -12.31
CA ALA A 70 -14.24 -5.81 -11.93
C ALA A 70 -13.44 -6.34 -13.14
N LEU A 71 -14.08 -7.08 -14.06
CA LEU A 71 -13.44 -7.58 -15.28
C LEU A 71 -13.12 -6.47 -16.28
N ASP A 72 -13.96 -5.44 -16.33
CA ASP A 72 -13.76 -4.27 -17.22
C ASP A 72 -12.86 -3.19 -16.59
N PHE A 73 -12.28 -3.46 -15.41
CA PHE A 73 -11.47 -2.49 -14.67
C PHE A 73 -10.19 -2.13 -15.44
N PRO A 74 -9.77 -0.85 -15.43
CA PRO A 74 -8.57 -0.41 -16.13
C PRO A 74 -7.32 -1.16 -15.70
N CYS A 75 -6.47 -1.49 -16.67
CA CYS A 75 -5.17 -2.13 -16.46
C CYS A 75 -4.05 -1.23 -17.02
N GLY A 76 -2.85 -1.42 -16.49
CA GLY A 76 -1.63 -0.78 -16.94
C GLY A 76 -0.44 -1.74 -16.84
N ASP A 77 0.73 -1.28 -17.24
CA ASP A 77 1.96 -2.06 -17.21
C ASP A 77 2.86 -1.61 -16.04
N ILE A 78 3.55 -2.56 -15.45
CA ILE A 78 4.62 -2.30 -14.50
C ILE A 78 5.94 -2.48 -15.24
N VAL A 79 6.77 -1.42 -15.26
CA VAL A 79 8.12 -1.43 -15.85
C VAL A 79 9.06 -0.82 -14.80
N LEU A 80 9.73 -1.68 -14.03
CA LEU A 80 10.61 -1.20 -12.95
C LEU A 80 11.96 -0.75 -13.51
N GLY A 81 12.24 0.54 -13.33
CA GLY A 81 13.50 1.20 -13.68
C GLY A 81 14.34 1.51 -12.44
N PHE A 82 15.63 1.22 -12.51
CA PHE A 82 16.61 1.46 -11.45
C PHE A 82 17.48 2.68 -11.78
N CYS A 83 17.58 3.62 -10.84
CA CYS A 83 18.47 4.79 -10.94
C CYS A 83 19.87 4.47 -10.43
N HIS A 84 20.86 4.48 -11.31
CA HIS A 84 22.27 4.22 -10.96
C HIS A 84 22.91 5.32 -10.11
N HIS A 85 22.28 6.50 -10.00
CA HIS A 85 22.81 7.61 -9.22
C HIS A 85 22.35 7.57 -7.76
N CYS A 86 21.06 7.36 -7.50
CA CYS A 86 20.54 7.41 -6.12
C CYS A 86 20.00 6.07 -5.59
N GLY A 87 19.98 5.00 -6.39
CA GLY A 87 19.50 3.67 -5.98
C GLY A 87 17.98 3.55 -5.90
N PHE A 88 17.25 4.53 -6.38
CA PHE A 88 15.78 4.52 -6.40
C PHE A 88 15.25 3.62 -7.51
N ILE A 89 14.14 2.94 -7.23
CA ILE A 89 13.42 2.12 -8.21
C ILE A 89 12.03 2.72 -8.39
N THR A 90 11.57 2.82 -9.65
CA THR A 90 10.25 3.38 -9.97
C THR A 90 9.60 2.61 -11.11
N ASN A 91 8.25 2.59 -11.12
CA ASN A 91 7.50 2.14 -12.29
C ASN A 91 7.52 3.24 -13.36
N THR A 92 8.33 3.07 -14.40
CA THR A 92 8.47 4.04 -15.50
C THR A 92 7.25 4.11 -16.41
N ALA A 93 6.35 3.12 -16.36
CA ALA A 93 5.09 3.09 -17.09
C ALA A 93 3.89 3.62 -16.28
N TYR A 94 4.12 4.15 -15.08
CA TYR A 94 3.05 4.64 -14.22
C TYR A 94 2.35 5.87 -14.79
N ASP A 95 1.00 5.84 -14.82
CA ASP A 95 0.17 6.98 -15.18
C ASP A 95 -0.74 7.36 -13.99
N ALA A 96 -0.42 8.46 -13.32
CA ALA A 96 -1.19 8.98 -12.19
C ALA A 96 -2.66 9.31 -12.53
N LYS A 97 -2.99 9.50 -13.82
CA LYS A 97 -4.36 9.84 -14.23
C LYS A 97 -5.33 8.67 -14.10
N VAL A 98 -4.83 7.43 -14.12
CA VAL A 98 -5.65 6.22 -14.00
C VAL A 98 -5.65 5.65 -12.58
N ALA A 99 -4.79 6.16 -11.70
CA ALA A 99 -4.59 5.68 -10.33
C ALA A 99 -5.20 6.63 -9.29
N ALA A 100 -6.39 7.18 -9.54
CA ALA A 100 -7.04 8.11 -8.60
C ALA A 100 -7.71 7.36 -7.43
N TYR A 101 -7.41 7.79 -6.20
CA TYR A 101 -8.00 7.25 -4.98
C TYR A 101 -9.41 7.79 -4.73
N ALA A 102 -10.26 6.97 -4.10
CA ALA A 102 -11.65 7.29 -3.83
C ALA A 102 -12.11 6.67 -2.49
N PRO A 103 -13.23 7.10 -1.90
CA PRO A 103 -13.73 6.59 -0.61
C PRO A 103 -14.00 5.08 -0.57
N ASN A 104 -14.22 4.42 -1.71
CA ASN A 104 -14.37 2.97 -1.81
C ASN A 104 -13.03 2.20 -1.89
N TYR A 105 -11.91 2.89 -1.76
CA TYR A 105 -10.60 2.26 -1.56
C TYR A 105 -10.54 1.67 -0.15
N GLU A 106 -10.36 0.36 -0.04
CA GLU A 106 -10.46 -0.37 1.23
C GLU A 106 -9.13 -1.06 1.56
N ASP A 107 -8.28 -0.33 2.26
CA ASP A 107 -6.93 -0.73 2.66
C ASP A 107 -6.79 -1.01 4.17
N GLN A 108 -7.88 -0.87 4.93
CA GLN A 108 -7.87 -0.93 6.38
C GLN A 108 -7.42 -2.30 6.90
N GLN A 109 -6.38 -2.31 7.73
CA GLN A 109 -5.79 -3.52 8.33
C GLN A 109 -6.17 -3.73 9.81
N SER A 110 -6.89 -2.81 10.42
CA SER A 110 -7.24 -2.81 11.85
C SER A 110 -8.19 -3.96 12.28
N PHE A 111 -8.63 -4.79 11.34
CA PHE A 111 -9.36 -6.02 11.64
C PHE A 111 -8.46 -7.16 12.14
N SER A 112 -7.15 -7.06 11.96
CA SER A 112 -6.18 -8.05 12.41
C SER A 112 -5.63 -7.70 13.81
N PRO A 113 -5.76 -8.58 14.81
CA PRO A 113 -5.09 -8.43 16.11
C PRO A 113 -3.56 -8.33 16.00
N THR A 114 -2.96 -9.04 15.04
CA THR A 114 -1.51 -9.00 14.78
C THR A 114 -1.09 -7.60 14.31
N PHE A 115 -1.84 -7.00 13.38
CA PHE A 115 -1.57 -5.63 12.92
C PHE A 115 -1.81 -4.60 14.02
N ASN A 116 -2.92 -4.73 14.76
CA ASN A 116 -3.24 -3.82 15.86
C ASN A 116 -2.17 -3.81 16.94
N LYS A 117 -1.61 -4.98 17.28
CA LYS A 117 -0.48 -5.06 18.21
C LYS A 117 0.76 -4.33 17.71
N PHE A 118 1.07 -4.45 16.43
CA PHE A 118 2.16 -3.71 15.80
C PHE A 118 1.91 -2.20 15.87
N ALA A 119 0.74 -1.73 15.42
CA ALA A 119 0.37 -0.32 15.42
C ALA A 119 0.39 0.28 16.83
N LEU A 120 -0.12 -0.45 17.83
CA LEU A 120 -0.11 -0.03 19.24
C LEU A 120 1.32 0.12 19.78
N ASN A 121 2.18 -0.85 19.54
CA ASN A 121 3.58 -0.80 19.98
C ASN A 121 4.34 0.35 19.30
N LEU A 122 4.08 0.58 18.00
CA LEU A 122 4.66 1.68 17.26
C LEU A 122 4.21 3.05 17.82
N ALA A 123 2.90 3.20 18.08
CA ALA A 123 2.35 4.41 18.66
C ALA A 123 2.97 4.73 20.03
N HIS A 124 3.03 3.76 20.94
CA HIS A 124 3.70 3.93 22.24
C HIS A 124 5.17 4.36 22.09
N ARG A 125 5.92 3.65 21.23
CA ARG A 125 7.34 4.00 20.99
C ARG A 125 7.52 5.44 20.51
N LEU A 126 6.68 5.89 19.55
CA LEU A 126 6.77 7.26 19.02
C LEU A 126 6.34 8.30 20.06
N ILE A 127 5.29 8.02 20.82
CA ILE A 127 4.83 8.91 21.90
C ILE A 127 5.91 9.08 22.96
N GLU A 128 6.51 7.99 23.44
CA GLU A 128 7.57 8.03 24.43
C GLU A 128 8.85 8.72 23.89
N LYS A 129 9.28 8.38 22.66
CA LYS A 129 10.51 8.90 22.06
C LYS A 129 10.48 10.41 21.84
N TYR A 130 9.31 10.96 21.45
CA TYR A 130 9.14 12.35 21.05
C TYR A 130 8.33 13.17 22.06
N ASP A 131 8.02 12.61 23.22
CA ASP A 131 7.18 13.26 24.26
C ASP A 131 5.86 13.83 23.69
N LEU A 132 5.15 12.98 22.92
CA LEU A 132 3.91 13.39 22.25
C LEU A 132 2.73 13.28 23.20
N HIS A 133 2.66 14.24 24.15
CA HIS A 133 1.55 14.45 25.05
C HIS A 133 1.01 15.87 24.90
N ASP A 134 -0.30 16.01 24.66
CA ASP A 134 -0.98 17.29 24.39
C ASP A 134 -0.38 18.07 23.19
N LYS A 135 0.14 17.34 22.19
CA LYS A 135 0.81 17.86 20.99
C LYS A 135 -0.12 17.92 19.78
N ASP A 136 0.35 18.60 18.73
CA ASP A 136 -0.29 18.65 17.42
C ASP A 136 0.36 17.63 16.48
N ILE A 137 -0.44 16.70 15.94
CA ILE A 137 -0.01 15.65 15.04
C ILE A 137 -0.65 15.84 13.66
N VAL A 138 0.14 15.72 12.60
CA VAL A 138 -0.37 15.68 11.22
C VAL A 138 -0.07 14.31 10.63
N GLU A 139 -1.08 13.61 10.12
CA GLU A 139 -0.89 12.38 9.33
C GLU A 139 -1.26 12.64 7.87
N ILE A 140 -0.26 12.47 6.99
CA ILE A 140 -0.41 12.57 5.53
C ILE A 140 -0.67 11.17 4.99
N GLY A 141 -1.80 10.99 4.27
CA GLY A 141 -2.25 9.67 3.85
C GLY A 141 -2.79 8.85 5.02
N CYS A 142 -3.71 9.44 5.78
CA CYS A 142 -4.25 8.81 7.00
C CYS A 142 -5.28 7.70 6.74
N SER A 143 -5.62 7.41 5.49
CA SER A 143 -6.65 6.43 5.13
C SER A 143 -7.94 6.63 5.94
N LYS A 144 -8.39 5.66 6.73
CA LYS A 144 -9.60 5.76 7.57
C LYS A 144 -9.34 6.41 8.94
N GLY A 145 -8.08 6.81 9.23
CA GLY A 145 -7.68 7.53 10.44
C GLY A 145 -7.30 6.65 11.63
N ASP A 146 -7.16 5.33 11.44
CA ASP A 146 -6.91 4.39 12.54
C ASP A 146 -5.68 4.77 13.38
N PHE A 147 -4.55 5.08 12.73
CA PHE A 147 -3.31 5.37 13.44
C PHE A 147 -3.29 6.77 14.06
N LEU A 148 -3.82 7.78 13.35
CA LEU A 148 -3.93 9.15 13.88
C LEU A 148 -4.79 9.19 15.14
N LEU A 149 -5.95 8.52 15.09
CA LEU A 149 -6.85 8.44 16.25
C LEU A 149 -6.16 7.73 17.42
N LEU A 150 -5.43 6.62 17.16
CA LEU A 150 -4.66 5.92 18.18
C LEU A 150 -3.61 6.80 18.83
N MET A 151 -2.82 7.55 18.05
CA MET A 151 -1.82 8.49 18.55
C MET A 151 -2.44 9.63 19.37
N CYS A 152 -3.61 10.11 18.94
CA CYS A 152 -4.33 11.17 19.65
C CYS A 152 -5.00 10.66 20.94
N GLU A 153 -5.47 9.43 20.96
CA GLU A 153 -6.05 8.81 22.15
C GLU A 153 -5.00 8.56 23.22
N LEU A 154 -3.90 7.85 22.87
CA LEU A 154 -2.85 7.46 23.80
C LEU A 154 -2.06 8.66 24.39
N GLY A 155 -1.78 9.68 23.60
CA GLY A 155 -1.02 10.86 24.01
C GLY A 155 -1.88 12.07 24.36
N HIS A 156 -3.21 11.95 24.34
CA HIS A 156 -4.14 13.09 24.50
C HIS A 156 -3.87 14.20 23.48
N ASN A 157 -3.41 13.85 22.29
CA ASN A 157 -2.98 14.77 21.24
C ASN A 157 -4.16 15.32 20.43
N ARG A 158 -3.90 16.38 19.65
CA ARG A 158 -4.79 16.89 18.60
C ARG A 158 -4.25 16.44 17.24
N GLY A 159 -5.14 16.08 16.32
CA GLY A 159 -4.75 15.51 15.03
C GLY A 159 -5.36 16.22 13.83
N VAL A 160 -4.59 16.26 12.72
CA VAL A 160 -5.10 16.58 11.39
C VAL A 160 -4.71 15.44 10.46
N GLY A 161 -5.69 14.72 9.92
CA GLY A 161 -5.51 13.66 8.92
C GLY A 161 -5.90 14.16 7.54
N ILE A 162 -5.03 13.95 6.55
CA ILE A 162 -5.24 14.41 5.17
C ILE A 162 -5.16 13.21 4.24
N ASP A 163 -6.29 12.84 3.62
CA ASP A 163 -6.37 11.69 2.72
C ASP A 163 -7.61 11.77 1.81
N PRO A 164 -7.51 11.54 0.50
CA PRO A 164 -8.67 11.55 -0.41
C PRO A 164 -9.67 10.41 -0.16
N SER A 165 -9.23 9.32 0.47
CA SER A 165 -10.06 8.14 0.75
C SER A 165 -10.69 8.13 2.16
N VAL A 166 -10.48 9.18 2.97
CA VAL A 166 -10.98 9.24 4.34
C VAL A 166 -12.52 9.11 4.40
N VAL A 167 -12.99 8.34 5.37
CA VAL A 167 -14.42 8.17 5.65
C VAL A 167 -14.67 8.57 7.10
N THR A 168 -15.20 9.77 7.30
CA THR A 168 -15.46 10.31 8.63
C THR A 168 -16.41 9.40 9.43
N GLY A 169 -16.07 9.14 10.69
CA GLY A 169 -16.89 8.28 11.58
C GLY A 169 -16.72 6.78 11.35
N ARG A 170 -15.79 6.35 10.47
CA ARG A 170 -15.48 4.95 10.23
C ARG A 170 -14.86 4.28 11.46
N VAL A 171 -13.96 4.97 12.14
CA VAL A 171 -13.27 4.50 13.33
C VAL A 171 -13.86 5.21 14.56
N LEU A 172 -14.23 4.41 15.57
CA LEU A 172 -14.70 4.94 16.84
C LEU A 172 -13.50 5.09 17.79
N SER A 173 -13.29 6.31 18.30
CA SER A 173 -12.22 6.64 19.24
C SER A 173 -12.66 7.76 20.18
N GLU A 174 -12.14 7.79 21.39
CA GLU A 174 -12.31 8.90 22.34
C GLU A 174 -11.63 10.19 21.87
N ALA A 175 -10.77 10.08 20.85
CA ALA A 175 -10.09 11.24 20.25
C ALA A 175 -10.85 11.88 19.08
N ASN A 176 -12.04 11.40 18.71
CA ASN A 176 -12.76 11.90 17.53
C ASN A 176 -13.06 13.41 17.56
N ASP A 177 -13.26 13.99 18.72
CA ASP A 177 -13.49 15.43 18.93
C ASP A 177 -12.22 16.29 18.84
N ARG A 178 -11.04 15.64 18.90
CA ARG A 178 -9.72 16.28 18.81
C ARG A 178 -9.04 16.08 17.47
N VAL A 179 -9.68 15.35 16.53
CA VAL A 179 -9.10 15.03 15.22
C VAL A 179 -9.96 15.62 14.11
N ARG A 180 -9.31 16.35 13.20
CA ARG A 180 -9.92 16.87 11.98
C ARG A 180 -9.45 16.05 10.79
N PHE A 181 -10.37 15.59 9.97
CA PHE A 181 -10.08 14.94 8.70
C PHE A 181 -10.34 15.86 7.51
N ILE A 182 -9.42 15.85 6.54
CA ILE A 182 -9.49 16.61 5.29
C ILE A 182 -9.44 15.61 4.14
N GLN A 183 -10.53 15.53 3.36
CA GLN A 183 -10.67 14.60 2.25
C GLN A 183 -10.07 15.16 0.96
N GLU A 184 -8.75 15.34 0.94
CA GLU A 184 -7.98 15.88 -0.18
C GLU A 184 -6.61 15.20 -0.29
N TYR A 185 -5.97 15.33 -1.46
CA TYR A 185 -4.55 15.03 -1.59
C TYR A 185 -3.71 16.09 -0.89
N TYR A 186 -2.69 15.67 -0.13
CA TYR A 186 -1.76 16.61 0.51
C TYR A 186 -1.03 17.45 -0.54
N SER A 187 -0.98 18.75 -0.32
CA SER A 187 -0.38 19.75 -1.22
C SER A 187 0.05 20.99 -0.45
N GLU A 188 0.61 21.97 -1.16
CA GLU A 188 0.99 23.26 -0.56
C GLU A 188 -0.18 24.03 0.09
N HIS A 189 -1.42 23.73 -0.26
CA HIS A 189 -2.61 24.32 0.40
C HIS A 189 -2.76 23.88 1.87
N HIS A 190 -2.08 22.79 2.26
CA HIS A 190 -2.13 22.25 3.62
C HIS A 190 -0.94 22.65 4.49
N THR A 191 -0.09 23.59 4.02
CA THR A 191 1.12 24.03 4.75
C THR A 191 0.83 24.78 6.03
N GLU A 192 -0.41 25.19 6.27
CA GLU A 192 -0.85 25.76 7.57
C GLU A 192 -0.95 24.69 8.67
N TYR A 193 -1.16 23.42 8.30
CA TYR A 193 -1.24 22.31 9.24
C TYR A 193 0.15 21.73 9.50
N VAL A 194 0.86 22.31 10.44
CA VAL A 194 2.17 21.85 10.88
C VAL A 194 2.13 21.55 12.37
N GLY A 195 2.40 20.29 12.70
CA GLY A 195 2.41 19.81 14.08
C GLY A 195 3.80 19.76 14.71
N ASP A 196 3.83 19.28 15.94
CA ASP A 196 5.05 18.84 16.62
C ASP A 196 5.57 17.55 16.00
N PHE A 197 4.66 16.77 15.43
CA PHE A 197 4.94 15.49 14.76
C PHE A 197 4.17 15.39 13.44
N ILE A 198 4.88 15.00 12.38
CA ILE A 198 4.28 14.71 11.07
C ILE A 198 4.59 13.26 10.74
N CYS A 199 3.57 12.46 10.50
CA CYS A 199 3.71 11.09 10.03
C CYS A 199 3.08 10.88 8.65
N CYS A 200 3.63 9.90 7.93
CA CYS A 200 3.15 9.48 6.63
C CYS A 200 3.40 7.97 6.52
N ARG A 201 2.34 7.20 6.48
CA ARG A 201 2.42 5.73 6.51
C ARG A 201 1.75 5.15 5.28
N HIS A 202 2.46 4.26 4.59
CA HIS A 202 1.96 3.57 3.39
C HIS A 202 1.36 4.55 2.35
N THR A 203 2.08 5.64 2.08
CA THR A 203 1.64 6.70 1.15
C THR A 203 2.73 7.09 0.16
N LEU A 204 4.00 7.21 0.60
CA LEU A 204 5.10 7.69 -0.24
C LEU A 204 5.37 6.75 -1.44
N GLU A 205 5.10 5.46 -1.30
CA GLU A 205 5.20 4.46 -2.37
C GLU A 205 4.19 4.69 -3.51
N HIS A 206 3.12 5.41 -3.25
CA HIS A 206 2.09 5.79 -4.23
C HIS A 206 2.36 7.15 -4.88
N ILE A 207 3.37 7.86 -4.43
CA ILE A 207 3.73 9.20 -4.92
C ILE A 207 4.83 9.06 -5.97
N HIS A 208 4.55 9.48 -7.21
CA HIS A 208 5.55 9.44 -8.28
C HIS A 208 6.59 10.58 -8.14
N PRO A 209 6.21 11.88 -7.95
CA PRO A 209 7.17 12.96 -7.78
C PRO A 209 7.68 13.00 -6.31
N THR A 210 8.44 11.99 -5.90
CA THR A 210 8.85 11.77 -4.50
C THR A 210 9.66 12.91 -3.91
N ALA A 211 10.62 13.46 -4.66
CA ALA A 211 11.44 14.59 -4.19
C ALA A 211 10.61 15.86 -4.00
N GLU A 212 9.66 16.12 -4.89
CA GLU A 212 8.76 17.26 -4.77
C GLU A 212 7.85 17.12 -3.55
N PHE A 213 7.28 15.93 -3.35
CA PHE A 213 6.42 15.64 -2.19
C PHE A 213 7.17 15.84 -0.87
N VAL A 214 8.34 15.23 -0.69
CA VAL A 214 9.14 15.35 0.55
C VAL A 214 9.63 16.79 0.73
N SER A 215 9.98 17.50 -0.36
CA SER A 215 10.32 18.92 -0.32
C SER A 215 9.13 19.80 0.08
N THR A 216 7.90 19.45 -0.33
CA THR A 216 6.69 20.15 0.09
C THR A 216 6.47 19.98 1.59
N VAL A 217 6.62 18.77 2.13
CA VAL A 217 6.60 18.53 3.58
C VAL A 217 7.68 19.37 4.29
N ARG A 218 8.90 19.41 3.74
CA ARG A 218 9.99 20.24 4.31
C ARG A 218 9.66 21.73 4.30
N ARG A 219 9.10 22.25 3.22
CA ARG A 219 8.71 23.66 3.11
C ARG A 219 7.59 24.03 4.09
N SER A 220 6.60 23.16 4.28
CA SER A 220 5.50 23.39 5.22
C SER A 220 5.98 23.56 6.67
N ILE A 221 7.02 22.84 7.07
CA ILE A 221 7.64 22.94 8.39
C ILE A 221 8.30 24.32 8.62
N GLY A 222 8.85 24.90 7.57
CA GLY A 222 9.51 26.21 7.64
C GLY A 222 10.72 26.21 8.58
N SER A 223 10.73 27.12 9.55
CA SER A 223 11.82 27.29 10.54
C SER A 223 11.68 26.44 11.81
N ARG A 224 10.67 25.59 11.91
CA ARG A 224 10.43 24.73 13.09
C ARG A 224 11.36 23.53 13.09
N THR A 225 12.54 23.67 13.70
CA THR A 225 13.58 22.63 13.67
C THR A 225 13.33 21.45 14.61
N HIS A 226 12.33 21.54 15.49
CA HIS A 226 11.98 20.49 16.46
C HIS A 226 10.82 19.59 16.01
N THR A 227 10.15 19.90 14.91
CA THR A 227 9.15 18.99 14.36
C THR A 227 9.79 17.64 14.01
N ALA A 228 9.31 16.57 14.62
CA ALA A 228 9.75 15.22 14.28
C ALA A 228 8.98 14.69 13.07
N ILE A 229 9.69 13.97 12.21
CA ILE A 229 9.14 13.38 10.98
C ILE A 229 9.26 11.86 11.06
N PHE A 230 8.19 11.19 10.71
CA PHE A 230 8.13 9.73 10.66
C PHE A 230 7.47 9.26 9.37
N PHE A 231 8.16 8.39 8.61
CA PHE A 231 7.58 7.71 7.45
C PHE A 231 7.72 6.20 7.58
N GLU A 232 6.69 5.49 7.14
CA GLU A 232 6.65 4.03 7.05
C GLU A 232 6.18 3.63 5.65
N ILE A 233 6.95 2.78 4.99
CA ILE A 233 6.72 2.32 3.62
C ILE A 233 7.12 0.85 3.47
N PRO A 234 6.73 0.15 2.40
CA PRO A 234 7.24 -1.18 2.11
C PRO A 234 8.76 -1.19 1.87
N CYS A 235 9.45 -2.22 2.35
CA CYS A 235 10.89 -2.37 2.20
C CYS A 235 11.25 -3.08 0.89
N THR A 236 11.78 -2.35 -0.09
CA THR A 236 12.16 -2.91 -1.39
C THR A 236 13.34 -3.87 -1.30
N SER A 237 14.27 -3.70 -0.35
CA SER A 237 15.37 -4.66 -0.18
C SER A 237 14.83 -6.08 0.05
N ARG A 238 13.78 -6.22 0.88
CA ARG A 238 13.12 -7.51 1.09
C ARG A 238 12.49 -8.04 -0.20
N ILE A 239 11.86 -7.18 -1.00
CA ILE A 239 11.27 -7.58 -2.29
C ILE A 239 12.33 -8.22 -3.19
N LEU A 240 13.50 -7.60 -3.26
CA LEU A 240 14.60 -8.08 -4.11
C LEU A 240 15.26 -9.36 -3.58
N THR A 241 15.50 -9.45 -2.26
CA THR A 241 16.21 -10.59 -1.64
C THR A 241 15.33 -11.82 -1.50
N ASP A 242 14.06 -11.65 -1.13
CA ASP A 242 13.12 -12.75 -0.91
C ASP A 242 12.32 -13.11 -2.16
N LEU A 243 12.55 -12.37 -3.26
CA LEU A 243 11.78 -12.51 -4.51
C LEU A 243 10.28 -12.31 -4.28
N ALA A 244 9.91 -11.34 -3.46
CA ALA A 244 8.54 -11.09 -3.05
C ALA A 244 7.75 -10.35 -4.14
N PHE A 245 7.53 -11.01 -5.28
CA PHE A 245 6.85 -10.44 -6.45
C PHE A 245 5.42 -10.00 -6.17
N GLU A 246 4.80 -10.56 -5.16
CA GLU A 246 3.47 -10.18 -4.69
C GLU A 246 3.42 -8.78 -4.05
N ASP A 247 4.55 -8.18 -3.75
CA ASP A 247 4.67 -6.79 -3.30
C ASP A 247 4.93 -5.80 -4.45
N ILE A 248 4.91 -6.29 -5.70
CA ILE A 248 5.04 -5.46 -6.91
C ILE A 248 3.67 -5.35 -7.58
N TYR A 249 3.02 -4.19 -7.45
CA TYR A 249 1.72 -3.91 -8.06
C TYR A 249 1.63 -2.45 -8.51
N TYR A 250 0.67 -2.15 -9.39
CA TYR A 250 0.65 -0.89 -10.15
C TYR A 250 0.59 0.36 -9.28
N GLU A 251 -0.15 0.33 -8.19
CA GLU A 251 -0.33 1.47 -7.28
C GLU A 251 0.98 1.89 -6.61
N HIS A 252 1.92 0.96 -6.41
CA HIS A 252 3.27 1.25 -5.96
C HIS A 252 4.12 1.71 -7.15
N CYS A 253 4.17 3.02 -7.37
CA CYS A 253 5.02 3.58 -8.41
C CYS A 253 6.45 3.89 -7.94
N SER A 254 6.69 3.88 -6.62
CA SER A 254 7.94 4.25 -5.98
C SER A 254 8.39 3.18 -4.98
N TYR A 255 9.60 2.67 -5.18
CA TYR A 255 10.15 1.55 -4.42
C TYR A 255 11.43 1.97 -3.71
N PHE A 256 11.42 1.91 -2.38
CA PHE A 256 12.52 2.42 -1.56
C PHE A 256 13.25 1.31 -0.82
N THR A 257 14.57 1.40 -0.88
CA THR A 257 15.48 0.71 0.02
C THR A 257 15.96 1.67 1.11
N PRO A 258 16.57 1.20 2.21
CA PRO A 258 17.10 2.08 3.25
C PRO A 258 17.97 3.22 2.71
N GLY A 259 18.91 2.92 1.81
CA GLY A 259 19.79 3.93 1.27
C GLY A 259 19.10 4.91 0.32
N SER A 260 18.19 4.46 -0.55
CA SER A 260 17.48 5.36 -1.46
C SER A 260 16.54 6.31 -0.72
N LEU A 261 15.87 5.83 0.34
CA LEU A 261 15.00 6.63 1.20
C LEU A 261 15.79 7.68 1.99
N ALA A 262 16.87 7.26 2.65
CA ALA A 262 17.71 8.17 3.43
C ALA A 262 18.35 9.26 2.54
N ARG A 263 18.80 8.90 1.34
CA ARG A 263 19.32 9.87 0.36
C ARG A 263 18.29 10.90 -0.06
N LEU A 264 17.02 10.46 -0.29
CA LEU A 264 15.92 11.36 -0.59
C LEU A 264 15.70 12.38 0.54
N PHE A 265 15.56 11.90 1.78
CA PHE A 265 15.28 12.78 2.92
C PHE A 265 16.42 13.80 3.12
N ARG A 266 17.67 13.36 3.04
CA ARG A 266 18.82 14.29 3.14
C ARG A 266 18.84 15.33 2.02
N SER A 267 18.53 14.94 0.79
CA SER A 267 18.49 15.88 -0.35
C SER A 267 17.37 16.91 -0.21
N CYS A 268 16.30 16.58 0.52
CA CYS A 268 15.18 17.47 0.81
C CYS A 268 15.36 18.32 2.09
N GLY A 269 16.54 18.32 2.74
CA GLY A 269 16.83 19.16 3.90
C GLY A 269 16.39 18.55 5.23
N PHE A 270 16.46 17.24 5.35
CA PHE A 270 16.27 16.50 6.59
C PHE A 270 17.56 15.82 7.04
N GLU A 271 17.73 15.70 8.33
CA GLU A 271 18.67 14.78 8.96
C GLU A 271 17.93 13.51 9.33
N VAL A 272 18.44 12.37 8.90
CA VAL A 272 17.92 11.05 9.28
C VAL A 272 18.40 10.74 10.69
N THR A 273 17.47 10.65 11.63
CA THR A 273 17.75 10.39 13.05
C THR A 273 17.63 8.92 13.41
N ASP A 274 16.85 8.16 12.65
CA ASP A 274 16.71 6.71 12.79
C ASP A 274 16.24 6.08 11.46
N LEU A 275 16.64 4.84 11.22
CA LEU A 275 16.26 4.07 10.04
C LEU A 275 16.28 2.59 10.39
N TYR A 276 15.15 1.91 10.29
CA TYR A 276 15.03 0.51 10.72
C TYR A 276 13.92 -0.21 9.95
N ARG A 277 13.93 -1.54 10.03
CA ARG A 277 12.89 -2.39 9.48
C ARG A 277 12.00 -2.93 10.59
N ALA A 278 10.74 -3.17 10.27
CA ALA A 278 9.77 -3.72 11.20
C ALA A 278 8.78 -4.63 10.50
N TYR A 279 7.83 -5.18 11.26
CA TYR A 279 6.74 -6.02 10.76
C TYR A 279 7.25 -7.21 9.94
N GLY A 280 8.21 -7.96 10.49
CA GLY A 280 8.85 -9.07 9.79
C GLY A 280 9.65 -8.61 8.58
N GLU A 281 10.43 -7.54 8.71
CA GLU A 281 11.26 -6.93 7.67
C GLU A 281 10.47 -6.37 6.46
N GLN A 282 9.13 -6.37 6.51
CA GLN A 282 8.27 -5.93 5.40
C GLN A 282 8.21 -4.41 5.28
N TYR A 283 8.32 -3.70 6.41
CA TYR A 283 8.22 -2.24 6.45
C TYR A 283 9.57 -1.60 6.73
N LEU A 284 9.85 -0.52 6.03
CA LEU A 284 10.98 0.37 6.23
C LEU A 284 10.49 1.65 6.88
N LEU A 285 11.08 1.98 8.02
CA LEU A 285 10.70 3.12 8.84
C LEU A 285 11.86 4.10 8.89
N ILE A 286 11.58 5.37 8.63
CA ILE A 286 12.54 6.47 8.72
C ILE A 286 12.04 7.54 9.67
N GLU A 287 12.90 7.97 10.55
CA GLU A 287 12.69 9.10 11.44
C GLU A 287 13.69 10.20 11.09
N ALA A 288 13.20 11.42 11.01
CA ALA A 288 14.02 12.54 10.57
C ALA A 288 13.64 13.85 11.27
N ARG A 289 14.51 14.84 11.17
CA ARG A 289 14.22 16.21 11.61
C ARG A 289 14.66 17.21 10.55
N PRO A 290 13.99 18.36 10.43
CA PRO A 290 14.41 19.40 9.50
C PRO A 290 15.73 20.02 9.96
N VAL A 291 16.63 20.28 9.00
CA VAL A 291 17.93 20.91 9.27
C VAL A 291 18.18 22.05 8.28
N ALA A 292 18.99 23.02 8.71
CA ALA A 292 19.42 24.12 7.85
C ALA A 292 20.53 23.69 6.88
N THR A 293 21.36 22.72 7.29
CA THR A 293 22.45 22.18 6.48
C THR A 293 22.34 20.66 6.48
N SER A 294 22.34 20.06 5.30
CA SER A 294 22.21 18.62 5.14
C SER A 294 23.33 17.86 5.87
N SER A 295 22.96 16.85 6.64
CA SER A 295 23.88 15.93 7.26
C SER A 295 24.49 14.99 6.22
N THR A 296 25.78 14.71 6.35
CA THR A 296 26.50 13.70 5.56
C THR A 296 26.60 12.37 6.28
N GLN A 297 26.03 12.26 7.47
CA GLN A 297 26.06 11.01 8.24
C GLN A 297 25.24 9.93 7.52
N ILE A 298 25.89 8.78 7.30
CA ILE A 298 25.28 7.60 6.68
C ILE A 298 24.85 6.67 7.81
N HIS A 299 23.60 6.21 7.75
CA HIS A 299 23.09 5.24 8.72
C HIS A 299 23.60 3.82 8.37
N PRO A 300 23.92 2.96 9.37
CA PRO A 300 24.46 1.61 9.11
C PRO A 300 23.60 0.70 8.26
N LEU A 301 22.28 0.95 8.21
CA LEU A 301 21.35 0.16 7.39
C LEU A 301 21.37 0.55 5.90
N GLU A 302 21.96 1.70 5.54
CA GLU A 302 21.98 2.18 4.16
C GLU A 302 22.93 1.32 3.30
N GLU A 303 22.38 0.68 2.31
CA GLU A 303 23.15 -0.04 1.30
C GLU A 303 23.79 0.92 0.27
N SER A 304 24.89 0.45 -0.33
CA SER A 304 25.54 1.14 -1.44
C SER A 304 24.80 0.88 -2.77
N ILE A 305 25.07 1.74 -3.76
CA ILE A 305 24.57 1.52 -5.14
C ILE A 305 25.11 0.20 -5.73
N ALA A 306 26.33 -0.21 -5.33
CA ALA A 306 26.91 -1.49 -5.76
C ALA A 306 26.10 -2.67 -5.20
N GLN A 307 25.76 -2.64 -3.91
CA GLN A 307 24.92 -3.67 -3.29
C GLN A 307 23.54 -3.73 -3.95
N MET A 308 22.92 -2.58 -4.24
CA MET A 308 21.63 -2.53 -4.96
C MET A 308 21.68 -3.23 -6.33
N LYS A 309 22.79 -3.06 -7.06
CA LYS A 309 22.98 -3.77 -8.34
C LYS A 309 23.06 -5.29 -8.17
N GLU A 310 23.71 -5.74 -7.11
CA GLU A 310 23.81 -7.17 -6.78
C GLU A 310 22.42 -7.73 -6.40
N ASP A 311 21.64 -7.02 -5.58
CA ASP A 311 20.30 -7.43 -5.18
C ASP A 311 19.33 -7.48 -6.39
N ILE A 312 19.40 -6.50 -7.31
CA ILE A 312 18.64 -6.51 -8.55
C ILE A 312 19.04 -7.69 -9.44
N ASN A 313 20.34 -7.96 -9.60
CA ASN A 313 20.82 -9.10 -10.38
C ASN A 313 20.38 -10.43 -9.76
N HIS A 314 20.37 -10.53 -8.42
CA HIS A 314 19.81 -11.68 -7.72
C HIS A 314 18.33 -11.86 -8.07
N PHE A 315 17.53 -10.81 -7.94
CA PHE A 315 16.10 -10.83 -8.25
C PHE A 315 15.84 -11.26 -9.70
N VAL A 316 16.48 -10.61 -10.67
CA VAL A 316 16.32 -10.91 -12.11
C VAL A 316 16.68 -12.36 -12.45
N THR A 317 17.73 -12.86 -11.82
CA THR A 317 18.21 -14.22 -12.07
C THR A 317 17.26 -15.29 -11.54
N HIS A 318 16.60 -15.05 -10.41
CA HIS A 318 15.87 -16.10 -9.69
C HIS A 318 14.34 -15.96 -9.76
N ILE A 319 13.81 -14.78 -10.10
CA ILE A 319 12.37 -14.54 -10.05
C ILE A 319 11.55 -15.50 -10.92
N ASN A 320 12.00 -15.80 -12.14
CA ASN A 320 11.29 -16.71 -13.03
C ASN A 320 11.20 -18.12 -12.44
N GLY A 321 12.24 -18.58 -11.75
CA GLY A 321 12.24 -19.87 -11.06
C GLY A 321 11.17 -19.93 -9.95
N LYS A 322 11.02 -18.84 -9.17
CA LYS A 322 10.00 -18.75 -8.14
C LYS A 322 8.57 -18.71 -8.72
N LEU A 323 8.37 -17.96 -9.80
CA LEU A 323 7.08 -17.92 -10.50
C LEU A 323 6.67 -19.29 -11.05
N GLU A 324 7.62 -20.01 -11.65
CA GLU A 324 7.38 -21.38 -12.16
C GLU A 324 7.08 -22.38 -11.02
N GLN A 325 7.74 -22.27 -9.88
CA GLN A 325 7.44 -23.10 -8.71
C GLN A 325 5.97 -22.92 -8.27
N TRP A 326 5.47 -21.69 -8.18
CA TRP A 326 4.09 -21.41 -7.84
C TRP A 326 3.11 -21.90 -8.91
N ARG A 327 3.38 -21.68 -10.20
CA ARG A 327 2.56 -22.22 -11.30
C ARG A 327 2.46 -23.74 -11.23
N ASN A 328 3.58 -24.41 -11.03
CA ASN A 328 3.62 -25.85 -10.91
C ASN A 328 2.87 -26.37 -9.67
N HIS A 329 3.02 -25.71 -8.53
CA HIS A 329 2.28 -26.05 -7.31
C HIS A 329 0.76 -25.97 -7.54
N LEU A 330 0.27 -24.87 -8.09
CA LEU A 330 -1.16 -24.68 -8.33
C LEU A 330 -1.71 -25.63 -9.40
N HIS A 331 -0.94 -25.88 -10.45
CA HIS A 331 -1.32 -26.86 -11.47
C HIS A 331 -1.41 -28.29 -10.89
N GLN A 332 -0.46 -28.71 -10.06
CA GLN A 332 -0.50 -30.01 -9.39
C GLN A 332 -1.69 -30.14 -8.44
N THR A 333 -1.99 -29.12 -7.63
CA THR A 333 -3.14 -29.12 -6.73
C THR A 333 -4.46 -29.23 -7.51
N GLN A 334 -4.57 -28.54 -8.64
CA GLN A 334 -5.73 -28.62 -9.53
C GLN A 334 -5.89 -30.02 -10.15
N GLN A 335 -4.79 -30.64 -10.62
CA GLN A 335 -4.81 -32.01 -11.14
C GLN A 335 -5.22 -33.04 -10.07
N GLN A 336 -4.87 -32.79 -8.81
CA GLN A 336 -5.26 -33.63 -7.67
C GLN A 336 -6.70 -33.40 -7.22
N GLY A 337 -7.43 -32.45 -7.84
CA GLY A 337 -8.79 -32.07 -7.43
C GLY A 337 -8.88 -31.39 -6.06
N LYS A 338 -7.77 -30.86 -5.55
CA LYS A 338 -7.73 -30.17 -4.26
C LYS A 338 -8.44 -28.82 -4.33
N ARG A 339 -9.17 -28.49 -3.28
CA ARG A 339 -9.83 -27.20 -3.09
C ARG A 339 -8.85 -26.23 -2.45
N VAL A 340 -8.39 -25.25 -3.23
CA VAL A 340 -7.43 -24.24 -2.80
C VAL A 340 -8.13 -22.89 -2.63
N VAL A 341 -7.86 -22.19 -1.53
CA VAL A 341 -8.38 -20.87 -1.21
C VAL A 341 -7.22 -19.93 -0.91
N ILE A 342 -7.33 -18.67 -1.33
CA ILE A 342 -6.45 -17.60 -0.87
C ILE A 342 -7.07 -16.91 0.35
N TRP A 343 -6.25 -16.64 1.36
CA TRP A 343 -6.59 -15.81 2.50
C TRP A 343 -5.86 -14.48 2.44
N GLY A 344 -6.65 -13.38 2.32
CA GLY A 344 -6.21 -12.01 2.10
C GLY A 344 -6.48 -11.55 0.66
N SER A 345 -7.41 -10.61 0.49
CA SER A 345 -7.88 -10.11 -0.81
C SER A 345 -7.24 -8.78 -1.22
N GLY A 346 -6.19 -8.34 -0.52
CA GLY A 346 -5.49 -7.08 -0.79
C GLY A 346 -4.51 -7.17 -1.97
N SER A 347 -3.65 -6.17 -2.06
CA SER A 347 -2.72 -5.96 -3.19
C SER A 347 -1.83 -7.16 -3.48
N LYS A 348 -1.33 -7.86 -2.44
CA LYS A 348 -0.55 -9.10 -2.62
C LYS A 348 -1.32 -10.19 -3.38
N CYS A 349 -2.62 -10.33 -3.13
CA CYS A 349 -3.47 -11.30 -3.82
C CYS A 349 -3.61 -10.94 -5.30
N VAL A 350 -3.86 -9.67 -5.60
CA VAL A 350 -3.96 -9.19 -6.98
C VAL A 350 -2.65 -9.40 -7.71
N ALA A 351 -1.53 -8.96 -7.13
CA ALA A 351 -0.20 -9.14 -7.73
C ALA A 351 0.16 -10.60 -7.94
N PHE A 352 -0.13 -11.47 -6.97
CA PHE A 352 0.11 -12.91 -7.07
C PHE A 352 -0.63 -13.53 -8.25
N LEU A 353 -1.94 -13.31 -8.34
CA LEU A 353 -2.77 -13.92 -9.38
C LEU A 353 -2.48 -13.35 -10.78
N THR A 354 -2.24 -12.05 -10.88
CA THR A 354 -1.97 -11.39 -12.18
C THR A 354 -0.56 -11.72 -12.70
N THR A 355 0.46 -11.70 -11.84
CA THR A 355 1.84 -12.03 -12.24
C THR A 355 1.99 -13.49 -12.61
N LEU A 356 1.32 -14.40 -11.92
CA LEU A 356 1.31 -15.83 -12.29
C LEU A 356 0.48 -16.11 -13.53
N ASN A 357 -0.47 -15.22 -13.86
CA ASN A 357 -1.40 -15.35 -14.99
C ASN A 357 -2.22 -16.66 -14.95
N ILE A 358 -2.74 -17.01 -13.78
CA ILE A 358 -3.49 -18.24 -13.51
C ILE A 358 -4.80 -17.97 -12.75
N PRO A 359 -5.66 -17.07 -13.24
CA PRO A 359 -6.84 -16.62 -12.48
C PRO A 359 -7.82 -17.77 -12.16
N ASP A 360 -7.86 -18.83 -12.98
CA ASP A 360 -8.82 -19.93 -12.82
C ASP A 360 -8.36 -21.04 -11.86
N SER A 361 -7.11 -21.01 -11.41
CA SER A 361 -6.56 -22.01 -10.48
C SER A 361 -7.08 -21.86 -9.06
N ILE A 362 -7.54 -20.67 -8.67
CA ILE A 362 -8.10 -20.35 -7.36
C ILE A 362 -9.56 -19.94 -7.53
N GLN A 363 -10.48 -20.68 -6.89
CA GLN A 363 -11.93 -20.41 -7.02
C GLN A 363 -12.40 -19.32 -6.05
N TYR A 364 -11.92 -19.36 -4.81
CA TYR A 364 -12.39 -18.47 -3.74
C TYR A 364 -11.27 -17.74 -3.04
N ILE A 365 -11.56 -16.52 -2.65
CA ILE A 365 -10.69 -15.65 -1.89
C ILE A 365 -11.47 -15.22 -0.64
N VAL A 366 -10.85 -15.34 0.53
CA VAL A 366 -11.47 -14.92 1.79
C VAL A 366 -10.67 -13.78 2.41
N ASP A 367 -11.37 -12.91 3.13
CA ASP A 367 -10.76 -11.79 3.84
C ASP A 367 -11.45 -11.57 5.20
N ILE A 368 -10.70 -11.14 6.21
CA ILE A 368 -11.27 -10.81 7.52
C ILE A 368 -11.97 -9.45 7.55
N ASN A 369 -11.66 -8.56 6.60
CA ASN A 369 -12.25 -7.24 6.53
C ASN A 369 -13.71 -7.31 6.01
N PRO A 370 -14.72 -7.02 6.84
CA PRO A 370 -16.13 -7.18 6.46
C PRO A 370 -16.57 -6.23 5.34
N TYR A 371 -15.87 -5.12 5.14
CA TYR A 371 -16.21 -4.15 4.10
C TYR A 371 -15.83 -4.61 2.70
N ARG A 372 -15.04 -5.69 2.60
CA ARG A 372 -14.68 -6.34 1.35
C ARG A 372 -15.65 -7.45 0.94
N HIS A 373 -16.41 -8.03 1.90
CA HIS A 373 -17.28 -9.17 1.64
C HIS A 373 -18.35 -8.85 0.59
N GLY A 374 -18.57 -9.78 -0.35
CA GLY A 374 -19.51 -9.64 -1.46
C GLY A 374 -19.11 -8.59 -2.50
N LYS A 375 -17.87 -8.09 -2.43
CA LYS A 375 -17.25 -7.22 -3.44
C LYS A 375 -16.37 -8.04 -4.36
N PHE A 376 -15.97 -7.43 -5.48
CA PHE A 376 -15.19 -8.09 -6.51
C PHE A 376 -13.81 -7.43 -6.66
N ILE A 377 -12.79 -8.27 -6.83
CA ILE A 377 -11.40 -7.84 -6.99
C ILE A 377 -11.19 -7.26 -8.39
N PRO A 378 -10.62 -6.04 -8.51
CA PRO A 378 -10.33 -5.39 -9.79
C PRO A 378 -9.49 -6.28 -10.72
N GLY A 379 -9.83 -6.31 -12.00
CA GLY A 379 -9.15 -7.06 -13.05
C GLY A 379 -9.36 -8.58 -13.01
N LEU A 380 -9.77 -9.13 -11.86
CA LEU A 380 -9.93 -10.58 -11.68
C LEU A 380 -11.41 -11.03 -11.64
N GLY A 381 -12.33 -10.13 -11.30
CA GLY A 381 -13.76 -10.46 -11.20
C GLY A 381 -14.09 -11.52 -10.15
N LYS A 382 -13.19 -11.78 -9.18
CA LYS A 382 -13.41 -12.76 -8.11
C LYS A 382 -14.10 -12.11 -6.94
N GLU A 383 -15.16 -12.77 -6.44
CA GLU A 383 -15.88 -12.36 -5.24
C GLU A 383 -15.07 -12.64 -3.99
N ILE A 384 -15.08 -11.69 -3.05
CA ILE A 384 -14.42 -11.80 -1.75
C ILE A 384 -15.42 -12.35 -0.74
N MET A 385 -15.10 -13.51 -0.17
CA MET A 385 -15.95 -14.21 0.79
C MET A 385 -15.53 -13.89 2.24
N SER A 386 -16.46 -14.03 3.18
CA SER A 386 -16.09 -14.04 4.60
C SER A 386 -15.39 -15.34 4.99
N PRO A 387 -14.57 -15.37 6.06
CA PRO A 387 -13.93 -16.60 6.54
C PRO A 387 -14.93 -17.71 6.92
N GLU A 388 -16.14 -17.34 7.38
CA GLU A 388 -17.19 -18.30 7.75
C GLU A 388 -17.62 -19.20 6.60
N PHE A 389 -17.46 -18.75 5.35
CA PHE A 389 -17.70 -19.54 4.14
C PHE A 389 -16.92 -20.87 4.17
N LEU A 390 -15.73 -20.87 4.76
CA LEU A 390 -14.84 -22.03 4.80
C LEU A 390 -15.41 -23.20 5.60
N LYS A 391 -16.33 -22.95 6.56
CA LYS A 391 -17.02 -24.01 7.33
C LYS A 391 -17.83 -24.96 6.41
N ALA A 392 -18.44 -24.41 5.36
CA ALA A 392 -19.19 -25.21 4.39
C ALA A 392 -18.29 -25.71 3.26
N TYR A 393 -17.33 -24.90 2.83
CA TYR A 393 -16.47 -25.20 1.68
C TYR A 393 -15.40 -26.25 2.03
N GLN A 394 -14.84 -26.27 3.23
CA GLN A 394 -13.81 -27.20 3.71
C GLN A 394 -12.62 -27.33 2.74
N PRO A 395 -11.79 -26.27 2.59
CA PRO A 395 -10.66 -26.29 1.66
C PRO A 395 -9.61 -27.33 2.09
N ASP A 396 -8.90 -27.88 1.11
CA ASP A 396 -7.75 -28.76 1.35
C ASP A 396 -6.48 -27.94 1.63
N GLN A 397 -6.36 -26.75 1.00
CA GLN A 397 -5.24 -25.83 1.18
C GLN A 397 -5.71 -24.38 1.30
N VAL A 398 -5.03 -23.61 2.17
CA VAL A 398 -5.20 -22.17 2.31
C VAL A 398 -3.84 -21.49 2.07
N ILE A 399 -3.74 -20.71 1.00
CA ILE A 399 -2.58 -19.87 0.71
C ILE A 399 -2.74 -18.56 1.46
N VAL A 400 -1.79 -18.26 2.35
CA VAL A 400 -1.80 -17.05 3.18
C VAL A 400 -0.96 -15.98 2.51
N MET A 401 -1.60 -14.90 2.04
CA MET A 401 -0.94 -13.85 1.26
C MET A 401 0.14 -13.08 2.04
N ASN A 402 0.06 -13.03 3.34
CA ASN A 402 1.11 -12.46 4.16
C ASN A 402 1.45 -13.41 5.31
N PRO A 403 2.65 -14.02 5.31
CA PRO A 403 3.09 -15.02 6.28
C PRO A 403 2.97 -14.59 7.75
N ILE A 404 3.05 -13.29 8.03
CA ILE A 404 2.97 -12.75 9.39
C ILE A 404 1.64 -13.07 10.08
N TYR A 405 0.58 -13.29 9.30
CA TYR A 405 -0.75 -13.64 9.81
C TYR A 405 -1.00 -15.15 9.96
N SER A 406 -0.03 -16.00 9.62
CA SER A 406 -0.25 -17.46 9.58
C SER A 406 -0.74 -18.04 10.91
N GLN A 407 -0.24 -17.55 12.07
CA GLN A 407 -0.67 -18.00 13.37
C GLN A 407 -2.09 -17.52 13.73
N GLU A 408 -2.41 -16.27 13.38
CA GLU A 408 -3.74 -15.71 13.56
C GLU A 408 -4.78 -16.48 12.72
N ILE A 409 -4.48 -16.67 11.44
CA ILE A 409 -5.33 -17.42 10.51
C ILE A 409 -5.52 -18.86 10.97
N LYS A 410 -4.45 -19.53 11.42
CA LYS A 410 -4.53 -20.86 11.97
C LYS A 410 -5.49 -20.91 13.15
N GLY A 411 -5.37 -19.98 14.10
CA GLY A 411 -6.27 -19.90 15.25
C GLY A 411 -7.74 -19.71 14.87
N MET A 412 -8.01 -18.89 13.83
CA MET A 412 -9.37 -18.70 13.29
C MET A 412 -9.91 -19.99 12.63
N LEU A 413 -9.09 -20.66 11.83
CA LEU A 413 -9.46 -21.93 11.18
C LEU A 413 -9.75 -23.03 12.21
N ASP A 414 -8.90 -23.15 13.24
CA ASP A 414 -9.10 -24.12 14.34
C ASP A 414 -10.43 -23.86 15.09
N GLN A 415 -10.77 -22.59 15.37
CA GLN A 415 -12.05 -22.21 15.99
C GLN A 415 -13.27 -22.53 15.12
N MET A 416 -13.10 -22.47 13.81
CA MET A 416 -14.15 -22.81 12.84
C MET A 416 -14.29 -24.33 12.59
N GLY A 417 -13.38 -25.17 13.09
CA GLY A 417 -13.32 -26.61 12.81
C GLY A 417 -12.90 -26.92 11.37
N VAL A 418 -12.07 -26.06 10.76
CA VAL A 418 -11.55 -26.19 9.40
C VAL A 418 -10.05 -26.46 9.49
N ASN A 419 -9.58 -27.57 8.90
CA ASN A 419 -8.19 -28.03 9.08
C ASN A 419 -7.47 -28.20 7.71
N PRO A 420 -7.24 -27.15 6.94
CA PRO A 420 -6.51 -27.20 5.69
C PRO A 420 -4.99 -27.26 5.92
N GLU A 421 -4.27 -27.63 4.91
CA GLU A 421 -2.84 -27.32 4.83
C GLU A 421 -2.66 -25.82 4.65
N ILE A 422 -1.93 -25.15 5.55
CA ILE A 422 -1.65 -23.72 5.48
C ILE A 422 -0.32 -23.51 4.74
N ILE A 423 -0.37 -22.75 3.64
CA ILE A 423 0.77 -22.47 2.79
C ILE A 423 1.04 -20.96 2.85
N PRO A 424 2.02 -20.50 3.67
CA PRO A 424 2.44 -19.12 3.65
C PRO A 424 3.09 -18.75 2.33
N LEU A 425 2.79 -17.57 1.79
CA LEU A 425 3.48 -17.01 0.65
C LEU A 425 4.84 -16.47 1.10
N GLY A 426 5.94 -17.02 0.56
CA GLY A 426 7.30 -16.63 0.98
C GLY A 426 8.39 -17.51 0.38
#